data_55ed7fc3b06cc69e1b7f381d3cabb8d8
#
_entry.id   55ed7fc3b06cc69e1b7f381d3cabb8d8
#
_cell.length_a   1.000
_cell.length_b   1.000
_cell.length_c   1.000
_cell.angle_alpha   90.00
_cell.angle_beta   90.00
_cell.angle_gamma   90.00
#
_symmetry.space_group_name_H-M   'P 1'
#
loop_
_entity.id
_entity.type
_entity.pdbx_description
1 polymer ?
#
loop_
_entity_poly.entity_id
_entity_poly.type
_entity_poly.pdbx_seq_one_letter_code
_entity_poly.pdbx_strand_id
1 'polypeptide(L)'
;NRVEIYGDNPDQIKEVKKTLAGKETCFDFNNIVPVPKELEGTTSPNPEPDSFEAKRLRKQHGHDNWYDWCCDNWDTKWNSSDAMLSEDGDGLNYEFQTAWGPPIKVIEAIREQYPDLSITAFYDEPGMEMAGYY
;
A
#
# COMPACT_ATOMS: atom_id res chain seq x y z
N ASN A 1 -9.16 4.80 5.58
CA ASN A 1 -8.82 3.42 5.96
C ASN A 1 -8.42 3.36 7.43
N ARG A 2 -8.79 2.28 8.08
CA ARG A 2 -8.32 1.92 9.41
C ARG A 2 -7.79 0.48 9.38
N VAL A 3 -6.56 0.29 9.85
CA VAL A 3 -5.91 -1.03 9.88
C VAL A 3 -5.47 -1.33 11.31
N GLU A 4 -5.96 -2.43 11.84
CA GLU A 4 -5.65 -2.89 13.18
C GLU A 4 -4.78 -4.14 13.09
N ILE A 5 -3.63 -4.13 13.79
CA ILE A 5 -2.67 -5.24 13.79
C ILE A 5 -2.44 -5.69 15.22
N TYR A 6 -2.73 -6.97 15.50
CA TYR A 6 -2.57 -7.59 16.80
C TYR A 6 -1.80 -8.90 16.71
N GLY A 7 -1.12 -9.25 17.78
CA GLY A 7 -0.42 -10.52 17.90
C GLY A 7 0.10 -10.77 19.30
N ASP A 8 0.43 -12.02 19.59
CA ASP A 8 0.90 -12.45 20.92
C ASP A 8 2.39 -12.19 21.13
N ASN A 9 3.15 -11.95 20.06
CA ASN A 9 4.59 -11.71 20.12
C ASN A 9 4.90 -10.20 19.99
N PRO A 10 5.30 -9.53 21.10
CA PRO A 10 5.62 -8.10 21.05
C PRO A 10 6.77 -7.75 20.11
N ASP A 11 7.73 -8.65 19.91
CA ASP A 11 8.85 -8.42 19.00
C ASP A 11 8.39 -8.37 17.52
N GLN A 12 7.42 -9.20 17.17
CA GLN A 12 6.82 -9.20 15.84
C GLN A 12 5.99 -7.94 15.58
N ILE A 13 5.28 -7.44 16.60
CA ILE A 13 4.56 -6.16 16.51
C ILE A 13 5.55 -5.00 16.29
N LYS A 14 6.68 -4.98 16.99
CA LYS A 14 7.75 -3.99 16.76
C LYS A 14 8.34 -4.09 15.37
N GLU A 15 8.53 -5.29 14.87
CA GLU A 15 9.06 -5.54 13.52
C GLU A 15 8.13 -4.99 12.45
N VAL A 16 6.84 -5.31 12.50
CA VAL A 16 5.88 -4.82 11.51
C VAL A 16 5.72 -3.30 11.57
N LYS A 17 5.72 -2.72 12.77
CA LYS A 17 5.71 -1.26 12.95
C LYS A 17 6.92 -0.61 12.27
N LYS A 18 8.10 -1.17 12.47
CA LYS A 18 9.34 -0.68 11.85
C LYS A 18 9.32 -0.85 10.34
N THR A 19 8.83 -1.97 9.85
CA THR A 19 8.72 -2.26 8.42
C THR A 19 7.78 -1.27 7.70
N LEU A 20 6.64 -0.97 8.31
CA LEU A 20 5.65 -0.05 7.72
C LEU A 20 6.08 1.41 7.77
N ALA A 21 6.96 1.78 8.69
CA ALA A 21 7.39 3.17 8.85
C ALA A 21 8.28 3.62 7.69
N GLY A 22 7.79 4.54 6.89
CA GLY A 22 8.53 5.19 5.82
C GLY A 22 9.02 6.58 6.22
N LYS A 23 9.64 7.25 5.27
CA LYS A 23 10.22 8.59 5.47
C LYS A 23 9.16 9.67 5.63
N GLU A 24 8.06 9.54 4.91
CA GLU A 24 7.00 10.56 4.83
C GLU A 24 5.67 10.10 5.43
N THR A 25 5.52 8.81 5.67
CA THR A 25 4.31 8.24 6.24
C THR A 25 4.65 7.08 7.17
N CYS A 26 3.88 6.90 8.23
CA CYS A 26 4.04 5.75 9.13
C CYS A 26 3.47 4.44 8.55
N PHE A 27 2.77 4.52 7.41
CA PHE A 27 2.24 3.36 6.70
C PHE A 27 2.63 3.43 5.22
N ASP A 28 3.86 3.04 4.92
CA ASP A 28 4.45 3.16 3.59
C ASP A 28 4.25 1.88 2.76
N PHE A 29 3.45 1.98 1.71
CA PHE A 29 3.18 0.86 0.80
C PHE A 29 4.44 0.37 0.10
N ASN A 30 5.41 1.25 -0.16
CA ASN A 30 6.68 0.89 -0.80
C ASN A 30 7.51 -0.06 0.05
N ASN A 31 7.32 -0.09 1.36
CA ASN A 31 8.06 -1.00 2.23
C ASN A 31 7.48 -2.42 2.22
N ILE A 32 6.31 -2.59 1.61
CA ILE A 32 5.62 -3.89 1.48
C ILE A 32 5.59 -4.33 0.02
N VAL A 33 5.11 -3.48 -0.88
CA VAL A 33 5.02 -3.73 -2.33
C VAL A 33 5.70 -2.56 -3.04
N PRO A 34 7.03 -2.59 -3.21
CA PRO A 34 7.78 -1.45 -3.72
C PRO A 34 7.52 -1.17 -5.19
N VAL A 35 7.30 0.10 -5.53
CA VAL A 35 7.25 0.54 -6.93
C VAL A 35 8.64 0.33 -7.55
N PRO A 36 8.73 -0.30 -8.74
CA PRO A 36 10.00 -0.41 -9.43
C PRO A 36 10.64 0.97 -9.67
N LYS A 37 11.92 1.11 -9.37
CA LYS A 37 12.64 2.37 -9.51
C LYS A 37 12.58 2.94 -10.93
N GLU A 38 12.57 2.05 -11.92
CA GLU A 38 12.48 2.43 -13.33
C GLU A 38 11.16 3.09 -13.71
N LEU A 39 10.09 2.87 -12.94
CA LEU A 39 8.80 3.50 -13.13
C LEU A 39 8.64 4.82 -12.39
N GLU A 40 9.50 5.11 -11.42
CA GLU A 40 9.53 6.40 -10.72
C GLU A 40 9.87 7.50 -11.73
N GLY A 41 9.14 8.60 -11.68
CA GLY A 41 9.33 9.74 -12.59
C GLY A 41 8.79 9.53 -14.01
N THR A 42 8.18 8.40 -14.32
CA THR A 42 7.49 8.20 -15.60
C THR A 42 6.19 9.00 -15.66
N THR A 43 5.66 9.18 -16.87
CA THR A 43 4.43 9.96 -17.09
C THR A 43 3.27 9.02 -17.42
N SER A 44 2.09 9.33 -16.90
CA SER A 44 0.86 8.59 -17.21
C SER A 44 -0.17 9.54 -17.85
N PRO A 45 -0.72 9.18 -19.04
CA PRO A 45 -0.31 8.06 -19.89
C PRO A 45 1.08 8.27 -20.47
N ASN A 46 1.74 7.18 -20.88
CA ASN A 46 3.04 7.28 -21.53
C ASN A 46 2.90 8.01 -22.87
N PRO A 47 3.64 9.11 -23.12
CA PRO A 47 3.52 9.86 -24.37
C PRO A 47 4.07 9.10 -25.59
N GLU A 48 4.92 8.09 -25.37
CA GLU A 48 5.54 7.27 -26.42
C GLU A 48 5.32 5.78 -26.13
N PRO A 49 4.04 5.28 -26.20
CA PRO A 49 3.73 3.91 -25.78
C PRO A 49 4.34 2.82 -26.69
N ASP A 50 4.68 3.19 -27.92
CA ASP A 50 5.30 2.28 -28.90
C ASP A 50 6.83 2.31 -28.90
N SER A 51 7.46 3.12 -28.04
CA SER A 51 8.90 3.20 -27.92
C SER A 51 9.49 1.87 -27.42
N PHE A 52 10.76 1.63 -27.74
CA PHE A 52 11.50 0.47 -27.23
C PHE A 52 11.49 0.43 -25.70
N GLU A 53 11.71 1.58 -25.07
CA GLU A 53 11.74 1.70 -23.61
C GLU A 53 10.38 1.36 -22.99
N ALA A 54 9.27 1.87 -23.53
CA ALA A 54 7.94 1.57 -23.03
C ALA A 54 7.62 0.06 -23.15
N LYS A 55 7.96 -0.55 -24.27
CA LYS A 55 7.78 -2.00 -24.47
C LYS A 55 8.64 -2.82 -23.49
N ARG A 56 9.86 -2.39 -23.23
CA ARG A 56 10.76 -3.03 -22.27
C ARG A 56 10.19 -2.95 -20.86
N LEU A 57 9.71 -1.79 -20.44
CA LEU A 57 9.12 -1.58 -19.12
C LEU A 57 7.86 -2.43 -18.92
N ARG A 58 6.98 -2.50 -19.92
CA ARG A 58 5.79 -3.37 -19.87
C ARG A 58 6.15 -4.84 -19.77
N LYS A 59 7.16 -5.28 -20.51
CA LYS A 59 7.61 -6.68 -20.45
C LYS A 59 8.18 -7.04 -19.07
N GLN A 60 8.94 -6.12 -18.46
CA GLN A 60 9.63 -6.36 -17.19
C GLN A 60 8.73 -6.16 -15.97
N HIS A 61 7.85 -5.16 -15.99
CA HIS A 61 7.05 -4.74 -14.84
C HIS A 61 5.54 -4.84 -15.04
N GLY A 62 5.08 -5.19 -16.23
CA GLY A 62 3.66 -5.24 -16.59
C GLY A 62 3.06 -3.91 -17.03
N HIS A 63 3.72 -2.79 -16.73
CA HIS A 63 3.29 -1.43 -17.03
C HIS A 63 4.48 -0.55 -17.40
N ASP A 64 4.23 0.54 -18.14
CA ASP A 64 5.26 1.49 -18.57
C ASP A 64 5.26 2.80 -17.78
N ASN A 65 4.43 2.89 -16.74
CA ASN A 65 4.32 4.06 -15.88
C ASN A 65 3.91 3.68 -14.45
N TRP A 66 4.21 4.56 -13.51
CA TRP A 66 3.95 4.33 -12.09
C TRP A 66 2.45 4.27 -11.75
N TYR A 67 1.63 5.07 -12.44
CA TYR A 67 0.20 5.17 -12.14
C TYR A 67 -0.52 3.84 -12.37
N ASP A 68 -0.38 3.28 -13.57
CA ASP A 68 -1.00 1.99 -13.91
C ASP A 68 -0.44 0.86 -13.05
N TRP A 69 0.87 0.91 -12.76
CA TRP A 69 1.49 -0.06 -11.87
C TRP A 69 0.90 -0.01 -10.45
N CYS A 70 0.77 1.19 -9.87
CA CYS A 70 0.20 1.35 -8.54
C CYS A 70 -1.26 0.90 -8.49
N CYS A 71 -2.07 1.27 -9.48
CA CYS A 71 -3.47 0.84 -9.55
C CYS A 71 -3.60 -0.69 -9.60
N ASP A 72 -2.69 -1.37 -10.30
CA ASP A 72 -2.69 -2.82 -10.42
C ASP A 72 -2.11 -3.52 -9.19
N ASN A 73 -1.07 -2.99 -8.58
CA ASN A 73 -0.33 -3.65 -7.50
C ASN A 73 -0.69 -3.19 -6.09
N TRP A 74 -1.32 -2.04 -5.93
CA TRP A 74 -1.80 -1.51 -4.66
C TRP A 74 -3.32 -1.40 -4.56
N ASP A 75 -4.04 -1.46 -5.68
CA ASP A 75 -5.46 -1.12 -5.84
C ASP A 75 -5.77 0.36 -5.58
N THR A 76 -4.75 1.19 -5.49
CA THR A 76 -4.84 2.65 -5.37
C THR A 76 -3.65 3.30 -6.06
N LYS A 77 -3.85 4.54 -6.55
CA LYS A 77 -2.85 5.17 -7.44
C LYS A 77 -1.63 5.75 -6.73
N TRP A 78 -1.70 6.06 -5.46
CA TRP A 78 -0.57 6.57 -4.68
C TRP A 78 -0.57 6.05 -3.25
N ASN A 79 0.53 6.33 -2.55
CA ASN A 79 0.78 5.87 -1.19
C ASN A 79 -0.23 6.43 -0.18
N SER A 80 -0.20 5.92 1.04
CA SER A 80 -1.02 6.43 2.14
C SER A 80 -0.72 7.91 2.40
N SER A 81 -1.76 8.67 2.68
CA SER A 81 -1.66 10.06 3.10
C SER A 81 -2.35 10.28 4.45
N ASP A 82 -1.97 11.35 5.14
CA ASP A 82 -2.50 11.70 6.46
C ASP A 82 -2.50 10.51 7.45
N ALA A 83 -1.44 9.71 7.38
CA ALA A 83 -1.34 8.50 8.16
C ALA A 83 -1.02 8.82 9.62
N MET A 84 -1.77 8.18 10.52
CA MET A 84 -1.60 8.27 11.96
C MET A 84 -1.50 6.87 12.54
N LEU A 85 -0.62 6.71 13.52
CA LEU A 85 -0.46 5.48 14.29
C LEU A 85 -0.82 5.75 15.74
N SER A 86 -1.69 4.92 16.29
CA SER A 86 -1.89 4.81 17.73
C SER A 86 -1.61 3.38 18.20
N GLU A 87 -1.05 3.26 19.39
CA GLU A 87 -0.75 1.96 20.00
C GLU A 87 -1.73 1.72 21.14
N ASP A 88 -2.35 0.54 21.16
CA ASP A 88 -3.27 0.11 22.20
C ASP A 88 -2.87 -1.26 22.73
N GLY A 89 -2.24 -1.27 23.90
CA GLY A 89 -1.72 -2.48 24.51
C GLY A 89 -0.70 -3.16 23.61
N ASP A 90 -1.03 -4.36 23.13
CA ASP A 90 -0.19 -5.17 22.23
C ASP A 90 -0.50 -4.96 20.74
N GLY A 91 -1.30 -3.93 20.40
CA GLY A 91 -1.78 -3.69 19.06
C GLY A 91 -1.35 -2.37 18.45
N LEU A 92 -1.41 -2.31 17.12
CA LEU A 92 -1.19 -1.11 16.32
C LEU A 92 -2.48 -0.74 15.62
N ASN A 93 -2.84 0.53 15.67
CA ASN A 93 -3.97 1.09 14.96
C ASN A 93 -3.49 2.17 13.99
N TYR A 94 -3.63 1.92 12.70
CA TYR A 94 -3.33 2.89 11.67
C TYR A 94 -4.60 3.49 11.09
N GLU A 95 -4.61 4.80 10.92
CA GLU A 95 -5.63 5.51 10.15
C GLU A 95 -4.93 6.27 9.03
N PHE A 96 -5.41 6.15 7.81
CA PHE A 96 -4.83 6.85 6.66
C PHE A 96 -5.84 7.01 5.53
N GLN A 97 -5.52 7.88 4.60
CA GLN A 97 -6.32 8.10 3.40
C GLN A 97 -5.65 7.45 2.17
N THR A 98 -6.49 7.01 1.24
CA THR A 98 -6.09 6.51 -0.07
C THR A 98 -6.95 7.15 -1.16
N ALA A 99 -6.47 7.12 -2.39
CA ALA A 99 -7.22 7.65 -3.53
C ALA A 99 -8.26 6.63 -4.00
N TRP A 100 -9.54 6.95 -3.84
CA TRP A 100 -10.74 6.29 -4.37
C TRP A 100 -11.09 4.92 -3.81
N GLY A 101 -10.13 4.12 -3.40
CA GLY A 101 -10.40 2.79 -2.90
C GLY A 101 -9.33 2.31 -1.91
N PRO A 102 -9.62 1.20 -1.21
CA PRO A 102 -8.69 0.65 -0.23
C PRO A 102 -7.49 -0.05 -0.89
N PRO A 103 -6.32 -0.07 -0.23
CA PRO A 103 -5.12 -0.72 -0.76
C PRO A 103 -5.15 -2.24 -0.50
N ILE A 104 -6.07 -2.95 -1.14
CA ILE A 104 -6.35 -4.36 -0.87
C ILE A 104 -5.11 -5.24 -0.99
N LYS A 105 -4.37 -5.11 -2.10
CA LYS A 105 -3.19 -5.94 -2.35
C LYS A 105 -2.04 -5.65 -1.40
N VAL A 106 -1.94 -4.42 -0.89
CA VAL A 106 -0.94 -4.08 0.14
C VAL A 106 -1.26 -4.82 1.44
N ILE A 107 -2.53 -4.80 1.86
CA ILE A 107 -2.96 -5.50 3.08
C ILE A 107 -2.81 -7.01 2.94
N GLU A 108 -3.15 -7.57 1.79
CA GLU A 108 -2.92 -8.99 1.49
C GLU A 108 -1.43 -9.35 1.60
N ALA A 109 -0.55 -8.52 1.07
CA ALA A 109 0.90 -8.73 1.15
C ALA A 109 1.42 -8.67 2.60
N ILE A 110 0.87 -7.79 3.44
CA ILE A 110 1.22 -7.75 4.87
C ILE A 110 0.76 -9.04 5.56
N ARG A 111 -0.44 -9.53 5.27
CA ARG A 111 -0.94 -10.81 5.81
C ARG A 111 -0.07 -11.99 5.41
N GLU A 112 0.40 -12.01 4.17
CA GLU A 112 1.32 -13.05 3.69
C GLU A 112 2.69 -12.99 4.37
N GLN A 113 3.21 -11.78 4.59
CA GLN A 113 4.48 -11.58 5.28
C GLN A 113 4.43 -11.91 6.77
N TYR A 114 3.30 -11.67 7.41
CA TYR A 114 3.09 -11.84 8.85
C TYR A 114 1.86 -12.71 9.14
N PRO A 115 1.90 -14.01 8.76
CA PRO A 115 0.72 -14.88 8.85
C PRO A 115 0.24 -15.14 10.28
N ASP A 116 1.11 -14.92 11.29
CA ASP A 116 0.77 -15.10 12.71
C ASP A 116 0.10 -13.87 13.32
N LEU A 117 0.07 -12.74 12.62
CA LEU A 117 -0.60 -11.53 13.09
C LEU A 117 -2.06 -11.51 12.65
N SER A 118 -2.91 -10.99 13.54
CA SER A 118 -4.29 -10.65 13.19
C SER A 118 -4.32 -9.26 12.58
N ILE A 119 -4.73 -9.16 11.32
CA ILE A 119 -4.79 -7.91 10.58
C ILE A 119 -6.22 -7.69 10.10
N THR A 120 -6.88 -6.67 10.63
CA THR A 120 -8.22 -6.24 10.26
C THR A 120 -8.13 -4.91 9.54
N ALA A 121 -8.68 -4.82 8.35
CA ALA A 121 -8.69 -3.60 7.58
C ALA A 121 -10.12 -3.18 7.24
N PHE A 122 -10.42 -1.91 7.43
CA PHE A 122 -11.73 -1.31 7.17
C PHE A 122 -11.54 -0.05 6.35
N TYR A 123 -12.44 0.20 5.39
CA TYR A 123 -12.49 1.44 4.64
C TYR A 123 -13.88 2.05 4.67
N ASP A 124 -13.94 3.36 4.55
CA ASP A 124 -15.14 4.10 4.27
C ASP A 124 -14.86 5.19 3.23
N GLU A 125 -15.80 5.39 2.33
CA GLU A 125 -15.80 6.44 1.32
C GLU A 125 -17.13 7.17 1.39
N PRO A 126 -17.22 8.25 2.21
CA PRO A 126 -18.48 8.95 2.44
C PRO A 126 -19.10 9.56 1.17
N GLY A 127 -18.26 10.01 0.23
CA GLY A 127 -18.73 10.59 -1.03
C GLY A 127 -19.46 9.62 -1.93
N MET A 128 -19.14 8.33 -1.83
CA MET A 128 -19.76 7.24 -2.58
C MET A 128 -20.69 6.38 -1.72
N GLU A 129 -20.83 6.73 -0.44
CA GLU A 129 -21.63 5.97 0.53
C GLU A 129 -21.23 4.49 0.61
N MET A 130 -19.92 4.22 0.52
CA MET A 130 -19.36 2.86 0.55
C MET A 130 -18.51 2.67 1.79
N ALA A 131 -18.64 1.51 2.40
CA ALA A 131 -17.80 1.07 3.52
C ALA A 131 -17.71 -0.46 3.57
N GLY A 132 -16.61 -0.98 4.13
CA GLY A 132 -16.46 -2.42 4.27
C GLY A 132 -15.12 -2.83 4.86
N TYR A 133 -15.03 -4.14 5.10
CA TYR A 133 -13.77 -4.78 5.49
C TYR A 133 -13.06 -5.36 4.26
N TYR A 134 -11.75 -5.45 4.34
CA TYR A 134 -10.93 -6.02 3.26
C TYR A 134 -9.65 -6.69 3.78
#